data_9a7afb3935c73d1fa233e8f527fb57d5
#
_entry.id   9a7afb3935c73d1fa233e8f527fb57d5
#
_cell.length_a   1.000
_cell.length_b   1.000
_cell.length_c   1.000
_cell.angle_alpha   90.00
_cell.angle_beta   90.00
_cell.angle_gamma   90.00
#
_symmetry.space_group_name_H-M   'P 1'
#
loop_
_entity.id
_entity.type
_entity.pdbx_description
1 polymer ?
#
loop_
_entity_poly.entity_id
_entity_poly.type
_entity_poly.pdbx_seq_one_letter_code
_entity_poly.pdbx_strand_id
1 'polypeptide(L)'
;MKKIINTIPENPAKLYSCAATVSKKGLISYRTRIVAISDKTIKMHLVHTSTTMMHTRKYIKLLRACGEKDIANIVETLYRMCIDHKAQDAVYNAEDGTISVMV
;
A
#
# COMPACT_ATOMS: atom_id res chain seq x y z
N MET A 1 -12.37 -3.42 22.39
CA MET A 1 -11.32 -4.41 22.20
C MET A 1 -10.74 -4.30 20.81
N LYS A 2 -9.43 -4.14 20.70
CA LYS A 2 -8.77 -4.06 19.38
C LYS A 2 -8.77 -5.45 18.72
N LYS A 3 -9.30 -5.51 17.52
CA LYS A 3 -9.23 -6.72 16.72
C LYS A 3 -7.82 -6.83 16.14
N ILE A 4 -7.12 -7.92 16.48
CA ILE A 4 -5.78 -8.18 15.93
C ILE A 4 -5.94 -8.91 14.61
N ILE A 5 -5.41 -8.32 13.54
CA ILE A 5 -5.38 -8.94 12.23
C ILE A 5 -4.02 -9.61 12.08
N ASN A 6 -3.99 -10.93 11.99
CA ASN A 6 -2.75 -11.70 11.89
C ASN A 6 -2.33 -11.98 10.45
N THR A 7 -3.26 -11.86 9.52
CA THR A 7 -3.02 -12.09 8.10
C THR A 7 -3.77 -11.03 7.29
N ILE A 8 -3.24 -10.74 6.10
CA ILE A 8 -3.94 -9.83 5.18
C ILE A 8 -5.18 -10.55 4.66
N PRO A 9 -6.37 -9.92 4.75
CA PRO A 9 -7.62 -10.58 4.37
C PRO A 9 -7.75 -10.79 2.86
N GLU A 10 -8.39 -11.88 2.47
CA GLU A 10 -8.74 -12.16 1.07
C GLU A 10 -9.76 -11.13 0.56
N ASN A 11 -10.81 -10.89 1.33
CA ASN A 11 -11.87 -9.95 0.98
C ASN A 11 -11.58 -8.60 1.63
N PRO A 12 -12.00 -7.48 1.01
CA PRO A 12 -11.76 -6.16 1.58
C PRO A 12 -12.30 -6.04 3.01
N ALA A 13 -11.47 -5.53 3.90
CA ALA A 13 -11.82 -5.28 5.29
C ALA A 13 -11.28 -3.91 5.69
N LYS A 14 -11.93 -3.27 6.65
CA LYS A 14 -11.49 -1.96 7.13
C LYS A 14 -10.09 -2.02 7.72
N LEU A 15 -9.28 -1.03 7.37
CA LEU A 15 -7.96 -0.82 7.97
C LEU A 15 -8.17 -0.08 9.29
N TYR A 16 -8.22 -0.85 10.40
CA TYR A 16 -8.55 -0.32 11.73
C TYR A 16 -9.92 0.39 11.70
N SER A 17 -9.99 1.61 12.24
CA SER A 17 -11.22 2.42 12.22
C SER A 17 -11.15 3.55 11.19
N CYS A 18 -10.40 3.36 10.12
CA CYS A 18 -10.19 4.36 9.08
C CYS A 18 -11.16 4.18 7.90
N ALA A 19 -11.30 5.25 7.10
CA ALA A 19 -12.04 5.20 5.84
C ALA A 19 -11.17 4.57 4.73
N ALA A 20 -10.54 3.44 5.06
CA ALA A 20 -9.68 2.69 4.15
C ALA A 20 -9.97 1.20 4.29
N THR A 21 -9.83 0.46 3.20
CA THR A 21 -9.98 -0.99 3.19
C THR A 21 -8.75 -1.66 2.64
N VAL A 22 -8.45 -2.85 3.15
CA VAL A 22 -7.28 -3.63 2.76
C VAL A 22 -7.70 -5.03 2.37
N SER A 23 -6.93 -5.62 1.45
CA SER A 23 -7.06 -7.02 1.06
C SER A 23 -5.74 -7.47 0.47
N LYS A 24 -5.65 -8.73 0.05
CA LYS A 24 -4.47 -9.22 -0.68
C LYS A 24 -4.23 -8.49 -1.99
N LYS A 25 -5.22 -7.77 -2.51
CA LYS A 25 -5.09 -6.96 -3.72
C LYS A 25 -4.56 -5.56 -3.47
N GLY A 26 -4.43 -5.15 -2.21
CA GLY A 26 -3.82 -3.88 -1.85
C GLY A 26 -4.66 -3.01 -0.93
N LEU A 27 -4.56 -1.70 -1.12
CA LEU A 27 -5.17 -0.68 -0.26
C LEU A 27 -6.09 0.22 -1.07
N ILE A 28 -7.30 0.44 -0.54
CA ILE A 28 -8.23 1.46 -1.06
C ILE A 28 -8.42 2.50 0.05
N SER A 29 -8.16 3.77 -0.27
CA SER A 29 -8.43 4.90 0.62
C SER A 29 -9.67 5.63 0.10
N TYR A 30 -10.72 5.66 0.91
CA TYR A 30 -12.05 6.11 0.48
C TYR A 30 -12.53 5.26 -0.71
N ARG A 31 -12.47 5.78 -1.92
CA ARG A 31 -12.87 5.05 -3.14
C ARG A 31 -11.73 4.91 -4.13
N THR A 32 -10.52 5.33 -3.75
CA THR A 32 -9.36 5.34 -4.64
C THR A 32 -8.42 4.19 -4.29
N ARG A 33 -8.06 3.40 -5.30
CA ARG A 33 -7.06 2.34 -5.16
C ARG A 33 -5.68 2.97 -5.04
N ILE A 34 -5.09 2.91 -3.86
CA ILE A 34 -3.75 3.48 -3.59
C ILE A 34 -2.66 2.46 -3.88
N VAL A 35 -2.85 1.22 -3.45
CA VAL A 35 -1.89 0.13 -3.71
C VAL A 35 -2.63 -0.98 -4.43
N ALA A 36 -2.08 -1.41 -5.56
CA ALA A 36 -2.60 -2.54 -6.32
C ALA A 36 -1.53 -3.62 -6.43
N ILE A 37 -1.81 -4.78 -5.87
CA ILE A 37 -0.89 -5.92 -5.86
C ILE A 37 -1.39 -6.98 -6.81
N SER A 38 -0.52 -7.40 -7.72
CA SER A 38 -0.76 -8.52 -8.64
C SER A 38 0.44 -9.45 -8.61
N ASP A 39 0.38 -10.55 -9.38
CA ASP A 39 1.46 -11.52 -9.43
C ASP A 39 2.77 -10.92 -9.98
N LYS A 40 2.67 -9.92 -10.84
CA LYS A 40 3.82 -9.35 -11.56
C LYS A 40 4.20 -7.95 -11.12
N THR A 41 3.28 -7.21 -10.51
CA THR A 41 3.54 -5.81 -10.19
C THR A 41 2.94 -5.42 -8.85
N ILE A 42 3.56 -4.42 -8.22
CA ILE A 42 2.97 -3.68 -7.12
C ILE A 42 2.95 -2.23 -7.57
N LYS A 43 1.76 -1.66 -7.68
CA LYS A 43 1.57 -0.29 -8.17
C LYS A 43 1.09 0.59 -7.04
N MET A 44 1.62 1.80 -6.99
CA MET A 44 1.13 2.83 -6.07
C MET A 44 0.56 4.00 -6.86
N HIS A 45 -0.63 4.45 -6.44
CA HIS A 45 -1.21 5.71 -6.87
C HIS A 45 -1.45 6.54 -5.61
N LEU A 46 -0.48 7.39 -5.28
CA LEU A 46 -0.50 8.15 -4.04
C LEU A 46 -1.19 9.49 -4.23
N VAL A 47 -2.30 9.67 -3.55
CA VAL A 47 -2.95 10.97 -3.46
C VAL A 47 -2.28 11.74 -2.32
N HIS A 48 -1.72 12.92 -2.62
CA HIS A 48 -0.91 13.69 -1.70
C HIS A 48 -1.76 14.50 -0.70
N THR A 49 -2.67 13.82 -0.01
CA THR A 49 -3.40 14.39 1.13
C THR A 49 -2.90 13.74 2.41
N SER A 50 -2.97 14.47 3.51
CA SER A 50 -2.50 13.95 4.80
C SER A 50 -3.26 12.68 5.21
N THR A 51 -4.55 12.59 4.92
CA THR A 51 -5.35 11.41 5.26
C THR A 51 -4.94 10.18 4.47
N THR A 52 -4.77 10.31 3.15
CA THR A 52 -4.36 9.18 2.30
C THR A 52 -2.94 8.75 2.65
N MET A 53 -2.04 9.68 2.91
CA MET A 53 -0.67 9.36 3.34
C MET A 53 -0.67 8.63 4.68
N MET A 54 -1.54 9.03 5.60
CA MET A 54 -1.72 8.33 6.88
C MET A 54 -2.23 6.91 6.66
N HIS A 55 -3.22 6.71 5.79
CA HIS A 55 -3.74 5.38 5.46
C HIS A 55 -2.63 4.50 4.88
N THR A 56 -1.80 5.05 4.00
CA THR A 56 -0.69 4.33 3.38
C THR A 56 0.32 3.87 4.43
N ARG A 57 0.70 4.75 5.35
CA ARG A 57 1.63 4.38 6.44
C ARG A 57 1.04 3.31 7.36
N LYS A 58 -0.26 3.40 7.67
CA LYS A 58 -0.93 2.38 8.47
C LYS A 58 -0.98 1.03 7.76
N TYR A 59 -1.18 1.05 6.45
CA TYR A 59 -1.17 -0.17 5.64
C TYR A 59 0.21 -0.83 5.66
N ILE A 60 1.29 -0.04 5.55
CA ILE A 60 2.66 -0.56 5.63
C ILE A 60 2.89 -1.23 7.00
N LYS A 61 2.44 -0.59 8.07
CA LYS A 61 2.54 -1.19 9.43
C LYS A 61 1.76 -2.49 9.53
N LEU A 62 0.57 -2.54 8.94
CA LEU A 62 -0.24 -3.76 8.94
C LEU A 62 0.46 -4.88 8.19
N LEU A 63 1.05 -4.60 7.03
CA LEU A 63 1.80 -5.60 6.26
C LEU A 63 2.92 -6.20 7.12
N ARG A 64 3.67 -5.36 7.82
CA ARG A 64 4.75 -5.83 8.70
C ARG A 64 4.20 -6.67 9.86
N ALA A 65 3.11 -6.24 10.46
CA ALA A 65 2.48 -6.96 11.56
C ALA A 65 1.95 -8.34 11.13
N CYS A 66 1.57 -8.47 9.86
CA CYS A 66 1.10 -9.74 9.29
C CYS A 66 2.23 -10.61 8.73
N GLY A 67 3.49 -10.19 8.89
CA GLY A 67 4.64 -10.95 8.40
C GLY A 67 4.97 -10.74 6.93
N GLU A 68 4.29 -9.82 6.25
CA GLU A 68 4.50 -9.51 4.84
C GLU A 68 5.62 -8.48 4.67
N LYS A 69 6.83 -8.84 5.13
CA LYS A 69 7.96 -7.91 5.20
C LYS A 69 8.43 -7.44 3.82
N ASP A 70 8.49 -8.36 2.85
CA ASP A 70 8.96 -8.01 1.51
C ASP A 70 8.01 -7.05 0.81
N ILE A 71 6.72 -7.34 0.89
CA ILE A 71 5.69 -6.46 0.32
C ILE A 71 5.71 -5.10 1.04
N ALA A 72 5.84 -5.12 2.37
CA ALA A 72 5.91 -3.88 3.16
C ALA A 72 7.10 -3.01 2.74
N ASN A 73 8.26 -3.62 2.52
CA ASN A 73 9.45 -2.88 2.08
C ASN A 73 9.27 -2.27 0.70
N ILE A 74 8.66 -3.03 -0.23
CA ILE A 74 8.38 -2.53 -1.58
C ILE A 74 7.38 -1.38 -1.53
N VAL A 75 6.28 -1.54 -0.81
CA VAL A 75 5.26 -0.50 -0.69
C VAL A 75 5.83 0.75 -0.04
N GLU A 76 6.64 0.60 1.01
CA GLU A 76 7.31 1.73 1.65
C GLU A 76 8.25 2.46 0.69
N THR A 77 9.02 1.71 -0.10
CA THR A 77 9.92 2.30 -1.09
C THR A 77 9.13 3.09 -2.14
N LEU A 78 8.05 2.52 -2.67
CA LEU A 78 7.18 3.22 -3.61
C LEU A 78 6.60 4.49 -2.98
N TYR A 79 6.16 4.42 -1.74
CA TYR A 79 5.61 5.55 -1.01
C TYR A 79 6.64 6.68 -0.88
N ARG A 80 7.86 6.35 -0.45
CA ARG A 80 8.93 7.33 -0.30
C ARG A 80 9.32 7.97 -1.63
N MET A 81 9.38 7.17 -2.69
CA MET A 81 9.70 7.69 -4.01
C MET A 81 8.63 8.64 -4.53
N CYS A 82 7.36 8.33 -4.30
CA CYS A 82 6.27 9.25 -4.65
C CYS A 82 6.38 10.56 -3.88
N ILE A 83 6.73 10.52 -2.59
CA ILE A 83 6.91 11.71 -1.77
C ILE A 83 8.11 12.52 -2.29
N ASP A 84 9.27 11.88 -2.48
CA ASP A 84 10.52 12.56 -2.85
C ASP A 84 10.42 13.22 -4.22
N HIS A 85 9.75 12.58 -5.17
CA HIS A 85 9.61 13.07 -6.54
C HIS A 85 8.32 13.86 -6.77
N LYS A 86 7.50 14.03 -5.73
CA LYS A 86 6.17 14.66 -5.84
C LYS A 86 5.32 14.01 -6.92
N ALA A 87 5.46 12.69 -7.05
CA ALA A 87 4.76 11.89 -8.05
C ALA A 87 3.54 11.22 -7.44
N GLN A 88 2.55 10.90 -8.28
CA GLN A 88 1.40 10.13 -7.85
C GLN A 88 1.58 8.64 -8.11
N ASP A 89 2.31 8.27 -9.15
CA ASP A 89 2.38 6.89 -9.61
C ASP A 89 3.79 6.34 -9.57
N ALA A 90 3.91 5.13 -9.01
CA ALA A 90 5.14 4.35 -9.00
C ALA A 90 4.79 2.89 -9.16
N VAL A 91 5.66 2.13 -9.81
CA VAL A 91 5.44 0.71 -10.10
C VAL A 91 6.69 -0.09 -9.76
N TYR A 92 6.50 -1.18 -9.04
CA TYR A 92 7.50 -2.22 -8.86
C TYR A 92 7.18 -3.38 -9.79
N ASN A 93 8.17 -3.81 -10.58
CA ASN A 93 8.03 -4.97 -11.46
C ASN A 93 8.76 -6.16 -10.83
N ALA A 94 8.01 -7.21 -10.50
CA ALA A 94 8.56 -8.37 -9.82
C ALA A 94 9.44 -9.24 -10.72
N GLU A 95 9.26 -9.16 -12.04
CA GLU A 95 10.03 -9.98 -12.98
C GLU A 95 11.51 -9.58 -13.01
N ASP A 96 11.80 -8.29 -12.95
CA ASP A 96 13.17 -7.78 -13.03
C ASP A 96 13.60 -6.98 -11.79
N GLY A 97 12.71 -6.83 -10.81
CA GLY A 97 13.02 -6.11 -9.58
C GLY A 97 13.14 -4.61 -9.72
N THR A 98 12.69 -4.04 -10.84
CA THR A 98 12.84 -2.61 -11.09
C THR A 98 11.70 -1.80 -10.48
N ILE A 99 12.01 -0.53 -10.16
CA ILE A 99 11.02 0.45 -9.73
C ILE A 99 11.04 1.61 -10.71
N SER A 100 9.84 2.02 -11.15
CA SER A 100 9.67 3.18 -12.01
C SER A 100 8.76 4.19 -11.34
N VAL A 101 9.16 5.46 -11.37
CA VAL A 101 8.34 6.56 -10.86
C VAL A 101 7.89 7.39 -12.05
N MET A 102 6.60 7.60 -12.14
CA MET A 102 6.00 8.39 -13.22
C MET A 102 5.78 9.81 -12.74
N VAL A 103 6.60 10.70 -13.21
CA VAL A 103 6.58 12.11 -12.81
C VAL A 103 5.79 12.93 -13.81
#